data_c16176ece408264acb5c167c6ff47879
#
_entry.id   c16176ece408264acb5c167c6ff47879
#
_cell.length_a   1.000
_cell.length_b   1.000
_cell.length_c   1.000
_cell.angle_alpha   90.00
_cell.angle_beta   90.00
_cell.angle_gamma   90.00
#
_symmetry.space_group_name_H-M   'P 1'
#
loop_
_entity.id
_entity.type
_entity.pdbx_description
1 polymer ?
#
loop_
_entity_poly.entity_id
_entity_poly.type
_entity_poly.pdbx_seq_one_letter_code
_entity_poly.pdbx_strand_id
1 'polypeptide(L)'
;MRILLVNWQDRENPQAGGAEIHMHEIFGRLAGAGHEVTLLCGGWPGCPPHARLDDIEIHRVGTRYTFPLLARRYFDRIFGDVAPSLDVLVEDVNKTPLYTPRWRGIRRVVALVPHLFGATVFQELAAPLAAAVWLAERPLARAYRNVPFEAISQSTANDLASRGIPRDHVEVIYPGIDTRGYSPMPSARSPKPLFVYLGRLKKYKGVHHVVRAFAAMGSKDATLEIAGAGDYRPKLEALVHSLDLGDRVRFLGRISEAEKLALLRRAWALVFASPKEGWGITNLEAAACATPVVASNSPGIRESVRDGETGYLVPHGNITAMAAALDRVAASRTLVEELGRAARAFAETFTWERAAAETNAHLARVVAEPSQHVFRLARRA
;
A
#
# COMPACT_ATOMS: atom_id res chain seq x y z
N MET A 1 -23.22 2.37 -11.85
CA MET A 1 -22.19 2.31 -12.90
C MET A 1 -21.77 0.87 -13.11
N ARG A 2 -21.38 0.54 -14.35
CA ARG A 2 -20.69 -0.70 -14.70
C ARG A 2 -19.20 -0.44 -14.72
N ILE A 3 -18.48 -1.00 -13.76
CA ILE A 3 -17.05 -0.73 -13.50
C ILE A 3 -16.27 -2.02 -13.78
N LEU A 4 -15.29 -1.94 -14.68
CA LEU A 4 -14.31 -3.01 -14.86
C LEU A 4 -13.00 -2.62 -14.17
N LEU A 5 -12.63 -3.39 -13.15
CA LEU A 5 -11.31 -3.27 -12.51
C LEU A 5 -10.31 -4.17 -13.22
N VAL A 6 -9.09 -3.68 -13.39
CA VAL A 6 -7.97 -4.48 -13.89
C VAL A 6 -6.83 -4.37 -12.88
N ASN A 7 -6.52 -5.48 -12.23
CA ASN A 7 -5.45 -5.56 -11.23
C ASN A 7 -4.61 -6.81 -11.42
N TRP A 8 -3.41 -6.82 -10.90
CA TRP A 8 -2.51 -7.96 -10.97
C TRP A 8 -2.99 -9.17 -10.18
N GLN A 9 -3.74 -8.97 -9.10
CA GLN A 9 -4.18 -9.99 -8.16
C GLN A 9 -5.47 -9.55 -7.49
N ASP A 10 -6.22 -10.50 -6.95
CA ASP A 10 -7.28 -10.24 -5.97
C ASP A 10 -6.78 -10.53 -4.53
N ARG A 11 -7.61 -10.24 -3.53
CA ARG A 11 -7.24 -10.37 -2.13
C ARG A 11 -7.05 -11.80 -1.63
N GLU A 12 -7.58 -12.82 -2.33
CA GLU A 12 -7.37 -14.24 -1.98
C GLU A 12 -6.01 -14.77 -2.46
N ASN A 13 -5.34 -14.04 -3.35
CA ASN A 13 -4.03 -14.48 -3.81
C ASN A 13 -3.06 -14.60 -2.64
N PRO A 14 -2.34 -15.73 -2.47
CA PRO A 14 -1.37 -15.92 -1.37
C PRO A 14 -0.26 -14.84 -1.30
N GLN A 15 -0.12 -14.04 -2.33
CA GLN A 15 0.85 -12.94 -2.43
C GLN A 15 0.18 -11.56 -2.38
N ALA A 16 -1.12 -11.50 -2.09
CA ALA A 16 -1.84 -10.24 -1.94
C ALA A 16 -1.24 -9.38 -0.83
N GLY A 17 -1.40 -8.09 -0.96
CA GLY A 17 -0.89 -7.08 -0.03
C GLY A 17 -1.84 -5.90 0.12
N GLY A 18 -1.29 -4.77 0.56
CA GLY A 18 -2.09 -3.58 0.85
C GLY A 18 -2.86 -3.01 -0.35
N ALA A 19 -2.33 -3.15 -1.56
CA ALA A 19 -3.02 -2.67 -2.77
C ALA A 19 -4.30 -3.47 -3.07
N GLU A 20 -4.23 -4.80 -2.96
CA GLU A 20 -5.37 -5.67 -3.17
C GLU A 20 -6.45 -5.45 -2.09
N ILE A 21 -6.04 -5.27 -0.82
CA ILE A 21 -6.95 -4.92 0.27
C ILE A 21 -7.61 -3.57 -0.03
N HIS A 22 -6.84 -2.54 -0.36
CA HIS A 22 -7.33 -1.21 -0.71
C HIS A 22 -8.40 -1.26 -1.81
N MET A 23 -8.11 -1.97 -2.89
CA MET A 23 -9.04 -2.11 -4.00
C MET A 23 -10.36 -2.79 -3.56
N HIS A 24 -10.27 -3.92 -2.83
CA HIS A 24 -11.46 -4.63 -2.36
C HIS A 24 -12.28 -3.83 -1.35
N GLU A 25 -11.63 -3.11 -0.44
CA GLU A 25 -12.32 -2.25 0.54
C GLU A 25 -13.11 -1.11 -0.12
N ILE A 26 -12.59 -0.50 -1.16
CA ILE A 26 -13.27 0.56 -1.89
C ILE A 26 -14.35 -0.01 -2.81
N PHE A 27 -13.97 -0.89 -3.72
CA PHE A 27 -14.87 -1.33 -4.78
C PHE A 27 -15.92 -2.35 -4.31
N GLY A 28 -15.67 -3.08 -3.22
CA GLY A 28 -16.70 -3.86 -2.53
C GLY A 28 -17.82 -2.96 -1.95
N ARG A 29 -17.45 -1.79 -1.38
CA ARG A 29 -18.44 -0.80 -0.93
C ARG A 29 -19.22 -0.20 -2.09
N LEU A 30 -18.57 0.04 -3.22
CA LEU A 30 -19.27 0.51 -4.41
C LEU A 30 -20.24 -0.57 -4.94
N ALA A 31 -19.82 -1.84 -4.96
CA ALA A 31 -20.70 -2.96 -5.33
C ALA A 31 -21.89 -3.07 -4.39
N GLY A 32 -21.67 -3.00 -3.07
CA GLY A 32 -22.73 -2.96 -2.06
C GLY A 32 -23.67 -1.75 -2.16
N ALA A 33 -23.20 -0.65 -2.76
CA ALA A 33 -24.01 0.54 -3.08
C ALA A 33 -24.79 0.43 -4.42
N GLY A 34 -24.76 -0.73 -5.09
CA GLY A 34 -25.51 -1.01 -6.29
C GLY A 34 -24.77 -0.76 -7.61
N HIS A 35 -23.46 -0.59 -7.60
CA HIS A 35 -22.65 -0.59 -8.82
C HIS A 35 -22.37 -2.03 -9.27
N GLU A 36 -22.36 -2.29 -10.59
CA GLU A 36 -21.90 -3.55 -11.16
C GLU A 36 -20.37 -3.51 -11.26
N VAL A 37 -19.69 -4.27 -10.42
CA VAL A 37 -18.22 -4.28 -10.35
C VAL A 37 -17.67 -5.63 -10.75
N THR A 38 -16.82 -5.65 -11.76
CA THR A 38 -16.11 -6.84 -12.22
C THR A 38 -14.61 -6.63 -12.13
N LEU A 39 -13.86 -7.61 -11.62
CA LEU A 39 -12.41 -7.60 -11.55
C LEU A 39 -11.79 -8.60 -12.52
N LEU A 40 -10.92 -8.14 -13.39
CA LEU A 40 -10.03 -8.95 -14.20
C LEU A 40 -8.64 -8.96 -13.57
N CYS A 41 -8.16 -10.13 -13.17
CA CYS A 41 -6.85 -10.24 -12.49
C CYS A 41 -6.11 -11.53 -12.86
N GLY A 42 -4.85 -11.62 -12.40
CA GLY A 42 -4.04 -12.84 -12.49
C GLY A 42 -4.41 -13.83 -11.39
N GLY A 43 -4.44 -15.12 -11.76
CA GLY A 43 -4.64 -16.22 -10.84
C GLY A 43 -3.34 -16.78 -10.24
N TRP A 44 -3.49 -17.91 -9.56
CA TRP A 44 -2.39 -18.72 -9.01
C TRP A 44 -2.68 -20.21 -9.21
N PRO A 45 -1.71 -21.10 -9.05
CA PRO A 45 -1.95 -22.53 -9.22
C PRO A 45 -3.05 -23.04 -8.30
N GLY A 46 -4.07 -23.68 -8.90
CA GLY A 46 -5.20 -24.25 -8.16
C GLY A 46 -6.35 -23.29 -7.82
N CYS A 47 -6.27 -22.00 -8.17
CA CYS A 47 -7.38 -21.08 -7.95
C CYS A 47 -8.54 -21.34 -8.96
N PRO A 48 -9.79 -21.14 -8.56
CA PRO A 48 -10.91 -21.15 -9.50
C PRO A 48 -10.80 -19.97 -10.48
N PRO A 49 -11.14 -20.13 -11.77
CA PRO A 49 -11.05 -19.08 -12.77
C PRO A 49 -12.05 -17.94 -12.53
N HIS A 50 -13.15 -18.22 -11.84
CA HIS A 50 -14.17 -17.26 -11.45
C HIS A 50 -14.43 -17.35 -9.96
N ALA A 51 -14.72 -16.21 -9.35
CA ALA A 51 -15.10 -16.09 -7.94
C ALA A 51 -16.03 -14.88 -7.75
N ARG A 52 -16.68 -14.80 -6.59
CA ARG A 52 -17.36 -13.60 -6.13
C ARG A 52 -16.89 -13.29 -4.71
N LEU A 53 -16.31 -12.11 -4.52
CA LEU A 53 -15.77 -11.66 -3.25
C LEU A 53 -16.17 -10.20 -3.04
N ASP A 54 -16.67 -9.86 -1.86
CA ASP A 54 -17.08 -8.49 -1.53
C ASP A 54 -18.06 -7.90 -2.56
N ASP A 55 -18.99 -8.71 -3.08
CA ASP A 55 -19.92 -8.40 -4.17
C ASP A 55 -19.27 -8.07 -5.53
N ILE A 56 -17.97 -8.25 -5.67
CA ILE A 56 -17.21 -8.10 -6.91
C ILE A 56 -17.19 -9.45 -7.66
N GLU A 57 -17.55 -9.44 -8.94
CA GLU A 57 -17.34 -10.58 -9.84
C GLU A 57 -15.87 -10.64 -10.27
N ILE A 58 -15.21 -11.78 -10.09
CA ILE A 58 -13.77 -11.92 -10.34
C ILE A 58 -13.49 -12.89 -11.46
N HIS A 59 -12.70 -12.46 -12.43
CA HIS A 59 -12.16 -13.25 -13.54
C HIS A 59 -10.65 -13.39 -13.36
N ARG A 60 -10.16 -14.61 -13.13
CA ARG A 60 -8.72 -14.92 -12.94
C ARG A 60 -8.13 -15.51 -14.19
N VAL A 61 -7.07 -14.91 -14.73
CA VAL A 61 -6.46 -15.29 -16.01
C VAL A 61 -4.94 -15.47 -15.86
N GLY A 62 -4.48 -16.68 -16.19
CA GLY A 62 -3.06 -17.00 -16.11
C GLY A 62 -2.50 -16.93 -14.69
N THR A 63 -1.27 -16.46 -14.56
CA THR A 63 -0.57 -16.26 -13.30
C THR A 63 0.01 -14.85 -13.25
N ARG A 64 0.57 -14.43 -12.12
CA ARG A 64 1.24 -13.11 -12.00
C ARG A 64 2.29 -12.84 -13.10
N TYR A 65 2.87 -13.88 -13.71
CA TYR A 65 3.89 -13.73 -14.76
C TYR A 65 3.30 -13.67 -16.17
N THR A 66 2.17 -14.33 -16.38
CA THR A 66 1.53 -14.43 -17.70
C THR A 66 0.35 -13.48 -17.86
N PHE A 67 -0.19 -12.97 -16.77
CA PHE A 67 -1.34 -12.06 -16.77
C PHE A 67 -1.15 -10.84 -17.70
N PRO A 68 -0.01 -10.12 -17.70
CA PRO A 68 0.15 -8.95 -18.58
C PRO A 68 0.03 -9.28 -20.07
N LEU A 69 0.38 -10.51 -20.44
CA LEU A 69 0.30 -10.99 -21.84
C LEU A 69 -1.11 -11.49 -22.21
N LEU A 70 -1.84 -12.00 -21.22
CA LEU A 70 -3.14 -12.63 -21.41
C LEU A 70 -4.32 -11.70 -21.16
N ALA A 71 -4.15 -10.69 -20.29
CA ALA A 71 -5.23 -9.81 -19.85
C ALA A 71 -5.98 -9.15 -21.01
N ARG A 72 -5.27 -8.57 -21.96
CA ARG A 72 -5.87 -7.93 -23.13
C ARG A 72 -6.61 -8.93 -24.01
N ARG A 73 -6.01 -10.10 -24.29
CA ARG A 73 -6.66 -11.15 -25.12
C ARG A 73 -7.93 -11.67 -24.46
N TYR A 74 -7.88 -11.85 -23.14
CA TYR A 74 -9.06 -12.26 -22.37
C TYR A 74 -10.13 -11.17 -22.40
N PHE A 75 -9.75 -9.92 -22.19
CA PHE A 75 -10.63 -8.77 -22.28
C PHE A 75 -11.32 -8.72 -23.67
N ASP A 76 -10.55 -8.74 -24.75
CA ASP A 76 -11.09 -8.67 -26.13
C ASP A 76 -12.07 -9.82 -26.40
N ARG A 77 -11.84 -11.03 -25.84
CA ARG A 77 -12.69 -12.21 -26.03
C ARG A 77 -13.96 -12.20 -25.19
N ILE A 78 -13.87 -11.80 -23.92
CA ILE A 78 -14.98 -11.93 -22.96
C ILE A 78 -15.75 -10.63 -22.79
N PHE A 79 -15.06 -9.51 -22.82
CA PHE A 79 -15.65 -8.18 -22.59
C PHE A 79 -15.75 -7.34 -23.86
N GLY A 80 -15.17 -7.79 -25.00
CA GLY A 80 -15.09 -6.98 -26.22
C GLY A 80 -16.44 -6.44 -26.70
N ASP A 81 -17.48 -7.29 -26.70
CA ASP A 81 -18.83 -6.93 -27.14
C ASP A 81 -19.55 -6.04 -26.11
N VAL A 82 -19.26 -6.18 -24.82
CA VAL A 82 -19.86 -5.39 -23.74
C VAL A 82 -19.03 -4.18 -23.35
N ALA A 83 -17.79 -4.06 -23.83
CA ALA A 83 -16.90 -2.95 -23.53
C ALA A 83 -17.52 -1.56 -23.80
N PRO A 84 -18.33 -1.35 -24.87
CA PRO A 84 -19.02 -0.08 -25.09
C PRO A 84 -20.08 0.26 -24.03
N SER A 85 -20.58 -0.72 -23.28
CA SER A 85 -21.57 -0.54 -22.21
C SER A 85 -20.95 -0.34 -20.83
N LEU A 86 -19.61 -0.49 -20.70
CA LEU A 86 -18.89 -0.14 -19.49
C LEU A 86 -18.88 1.38 -19.32
N ASP A 87 -19.20 1.85 -18.12
CA ASP A 87 -19.12 3.26 -17.81
C ASP A 87 -17.65 3.69 -17.66
N VAL A 88 -16.84 2.87 -16.98
CA VAL A 88 -15.44 3.14 -16.72
C VAL A 88 -14.62 1.85 -16.51
N LEU A 89 -13.39 1.85 -17.00
CA LEU A 89 -12.37 0.87 -16.62
C LEU A 89 -11.41 1.54 -15.63
N VAL A 90 -11.15 0.88 -14.49
CA VAL A 90 -10.15 1.33 -13.51
C VAL A 90 -8.97 0.36 -13.56
N GLU A 91 -7.81 0.87 -13.94
CA GLU A 91 -6.55 0.12 -13.89
C GLU A 91 -5.80 0.43 -12.59
N ASP A 92 -5.64 -0.59 -11.72
CA ASP A 92 -4.76 -0.48 -10.56
C ASP A 92 -3.29 -0.71 -10.97
N VAL A 93 -2.56 0.39 -11.08
CA VAL A 93 -1.14 0.40 -11.47
C VAL A 93 -0.26 0.16 -10.24
N ASN A 94 -0.35 -1.05 -9.68
CA ASN A 94 0.37 -1.42 -8.45
C ASN A 94 1.68 -2.21 -8.69
N LYS A 95 1.95 -2.59 -9.94
CA LYS A 95 3.20 -3.25 -10.38
C LYS A 95 3.71 -2.59 -11.64
N THR A 96 3.40 -3.16 -12.82
CA THR A 96 3.69 -2.50 -14.10
C THR A 96 2.39 -2.12 -14.78
N PRO A 97 2.35 -0.99 -15.51
CA PRO A 97 1.17 -0.60 -16.28
C PRO A 97 0.78 -1.68 -17.30
N LEU A 98 -0.52 -1.95 -17.42
CA LEU A 98 -1.09 -2.85 -18.43
C LEU A 98 -1.52 -2.09 -19.70
N TYR A 99 -1.40 -0.77 -19.68
CA TYR A 99 -1.71 0.12 -20.78
C TYR A 99 -3.16 0.00 -21.30
N THR A 100 -4.11 -0.14 -20.37
CA THR A 100 -5.54 -0.25 -20.67
C THR A 100 -6.11 0.89 -21.50
N PRO A 101 -5.57 2.14 -21.50
CA PRO A 101 -6.02 3.19 -22.42
C PRO A 101 -5.87 2.83 -23.90
N ARG A 102 -5.07 1.79 -24.23
CA ARG A 102 -4.89 1.26 -25.59
C ARG A 102 -5.76 0.07 -25.91
N TRP A 103 -6.62 -0.38 -24.99
CA TRP A 103 -7.54 -1.48 -25.24
C TRP A 103 -8.74 -1.01 -26.09
N ARG A 104 -9.24 -1.89 -26.97
CA ARG A 104 -10.32 -1.50 -27.89
C ARG A 104 -11.67 -1.44 -27.16
N GLY A 105 -12.53 -0.54 -27.60
CA GLY A 105 -13.89 -0.42 -27.07
C GLY A 105 -14.03 0.33 -25.74
N ILE A 106 -12.95 0.55 -25.02
CA ILE A 106 -12.97 1.29 -23.75
C ILE A 106 -13.12 2.79 -24.04
N ARG A 107 -14.14 3.39 -23.42
CA ARG A 107 -14.44 4.82 -23.58
C ARG A 107 -13.77 5.69 -22.52
N ARG A 108 -13.68 5.20 -21.30
CA ARG A 108 -13.13 5.92 -20.14
C ARG A 108 -12.23 5.00 -19.34
N VAL A 109 -11.07 5.50 -18.96
CA VAL A 109 -10.12 4.81 -18.09
C VAL A 109 -9.77 5.75 -16.94
N VAL A 110 -9.67 5.20 -15.75
CA VAL A 110 -9.05 5.84 -14.57
C VAL A 110 -7.86 4.99 -14.16
N ALA A 111 -6.73 5.61 -13.88
CA ALA A 111 -5.55 4.93 -13.35
C ALA A 111 -5.46 5.12 -11.84
N LEU A 112 -5.73 4.08 -11.07
CA LEU A 112 -5.51 4.06 -9.63
C LEU A 112 -4.06 3.67 -9.36
N VAL A 113 -3.33 4.50 -8.62
CA VAL A 113 -1.88 4.32 -8.41
C VAL A 113 -1.55 4.32 -6.92
N PRO A 114 -1.30 3.13 -6.33
CA PRO A 114 -0.82 3.04 -4.95
C PRO A 114 0.59 3.60 -4.80
N HIS A 115 1.50 3.21 -5.66
CA HIS A 115 2.87 3.75 -5.77
C HIS A 115 3.51 3.26 -7.06
N LEU A 116 4.51 3.97 -7.53
CA LEU A 116 5.35 3.55 -8.65
C LEU A 116 6.74 3.17 -8.13
N PHE A 117 7.33 2.14 -8.69
CA PHE A 117 8.65 1.66 -8.25
C PHE A 117 9.76 2.66 -8.57
N GLY A 118 9.81 3.16 -9.81
CA GLY A 118 10.92 3.98 -10.25
C GLY A 118 12.26 3.26 -10.03
N ALA A 119 13.27 4.01 -9.56
CA ALA A 119 14.60 3.46 -9.29
C ALA A 119 14.64 2.48 -8.08
N THR A 120 13.62 2.48 -7.20
CA THR A 120 13.63 1.58 -6.03
C THR A 120 13.51 0.11 -6.42
N VAL A 121 13.00 -0.18 -7.63
CA VAL A 121 12.91 -1.55 -8.16
C VAL A 121 14.26 -2.27 -8.21
N PHE A 122 15.36 -1.53 -8.40
CA PHE A 122 16.72 -2.09 -8.40
C PHE A 122 17.20 -2.57 -7.02
N GLN A 123 16.49 -2.19 -5.96
CA GLN A 123 16.74 -2.70 -4.60
C GLN A 123 15.91 -3.95 -4.30
N GLU A 124 14.90 -4.25 -5.13
CA GLU A 124 13.97 -5.36 -4.92
C GLU A 124 14.20 -6.55 -5.84
N LEU A 125 14.60 -6.29 -7.08
CA LEU A 125 14.69 -7.29 -8.13
C LEU A 125 16.11 -7.40 -8.70
N ALA A 126 16.42 -8.55 -9.28
CA ALA A 126 17.66 -8.73 -10.06
C ALA A 126 17.69 -7.71 -11.23
N ALA A 127 18.89 -7.22 -11.55
CA ALA A 127 19.08 -6.10 -12.47
C ALA A 127 18.35 -6.23 -13.83
N PRO A 128 18.31 -7.39 -14.52
CA PRO A 128 17.55 -7.49 -15.78
C PRO A 128 16.05 -7.29 -15.61
N LEU A 129 15.47 -7.87 -14.54
CA LEU A 129 14.04 -7.75 -14.27
C LEU A 129 13.69 -6.34 -13.76
N ALA A 130 14.55 -5.76 -12.92
CA ALA A 130 14.43 -4.38 -12.46
C ALA A 130 14.45 -3.40 -13.64
N ALA A 131 15.35 -3.58 -14.59
CA ALA A 131 15.42 -2.77 -15.81
C ALA A 131 14.14 -2.92 -16.65
N ALA A 132 13.61 -4.12 -16.80
CA ALA A 132 12.36 -4.35 -17.53
C ALA A 132 11.17 -3.62 -16.89
N VAL A 133 11.02 -3.69 -15.56
CA VAL A 133 9.97 -2.97 -14.83
C VAL A 133 10.15 -1.47 -14.96
N TRP A 134 11.35 -0.95 -14.76
CA TRP A 134 11.66 0.47 -14.88
C TRP A 134 11.41 1.02 -16.29
N LEU A 135 11.77 0.25 -17.33
CA LEU A 135 11.48 0.60 -18.73
C LEU A 135 9.97 0.55 -19.01
N ALA A 136 9.24 -0.41 -18.41
CA ALA A 136 7.79 -0.49 -18.56
C ALA A 136 7.07 0.70 -17.91
N GLU A 137 7.61 1.34 -16.87
CA GLU A 137 7.02 2.55 -16.28
C GLU A 137 7.31 3.83 -17.09
N ARG A 138 8.37 3.89 -17.88
CA ARG A 138 8.79 5.12 -18.59
C ARG A 138 7.75 5.71 -19.54
N PRO A 139 7.03 4.91 -20.36
CA PRO A 139 6.02 5.46 -21.27
C PRO A 139 4.72 5.89 -20.58
N LEU A 140 4.59 5.73 -19.26
CA LEU A 140 3.35 5.97 -18.51
C LEU A 140 2.77 7.36 -18.83
N ALA A 141 3.54 8.44 -18.68
CA ALA A 141 3.07 9.80 -18.93
C ALA A 141 2.54 9.99 -20.37
N ARG A 142 3.18 9.35 -21.36
CA ARG A 142 2.74 9.43 -22.76
C ARG A 142 1.51 8.56 -23.03
N ALA A 143 1.47 7.37 -22.44
CA ALA A 143 0.40 6.40 -22.67
C ALA A 143 -0.91 6.77 -21.96
N TYR A 144 -0.79 7.44 -20.79
CA TYR A 144 -1.91 7.86 -19.94
C TYR A 144 -2.12 9.39 -19.96
N ARG A 145 -1.65 10.08 -20.99
CA ARG A 145 -1.62 11.55 -21.06
C ARG A 145 -2.96 12.23 -20.72
N ASN A 146 -4.07 11.62 -21.17
CA ASN A 146 -5.42 12.17 -21.00
C ASN A 146 -6.26 11.31 -20.03
N VAL A 147 -5.63 10.47 -19.23
CA VAL A 147 -6.29 9.60 -18.26
C VAL A 147 -6.34 10.31 -16.92
N PRO A 148 -7.51 10.39 -16.26
CA PRO A 148 -7.59 10.78 -14.86
C PRO A 148 -6.90 9.75 -13.96
N PHE A 149 -6.21 10.24 -12.93
CA PHE A 149 -5.51 9.43 -11.97
C PHE A 149 -6.15 9.54 -10.59
N GLU A 150 -6.15 8.46 -9.86
CA GLU A 150 -6.40 8.41 -8.42
C GLU A 150 -5.12 7.96 -7.73
N ALA A 151 -4.54 8.83 -6.90
CA ALA A 151 -3.34 8.56 -6.13
C ALA A 151 -3.70 8.37 -4.66
N ILE A 152 -3.11 7.35 -4.00
CA ILE A 152 -3.43 7.07 -2.59
C ILE A 152 -2.72 7.99 -1.59
N SER A 153 -1.86 8.90 -2.06
CA SER A 153 -1.13 9.85 -1.24
C SER A 153 -0.64 11.04 -2.05
N GLN A 154 -0.38 12.15 -1.38
CA GLN A 154 0.24 13.32 -1.99
C GLN A 154 1.65 13.00 -2.52
N SER A 155 2.37 12.10 -1.84
CA SER A 155 3.69 11.62 -2.30
C SER A 155 3.59 10.87 -3.63
N THR A 156 2.55 10.05 -3.82
CA THR A 156 2.29 9.38 -5.10
C THR A 156 1.90 10.38 -6.18
N ALA A 157 1.05 11.37 -5.86
CA ALA A 157 0.69 12.44 -6.79
C ALA A 157 1.92 13.28 -7.19
N ASN A 158 2.84 13.54 -6.27
CA ASN A 158 4.10 14.23 -6.56
C ASN A 158 5.02 13.40 -7.46
N ASP A 159 5.08 12.07 -7.24
CA ASP A 159 5.85 11.18 -8.11
C ASP A 159 5.26 11.14 -9.54
N LEU A 160 3.93 11.06 -9.68
CA LEU A 160 3.24 11.15 -10.97
C LEU A 160 3.55 12.47 -11.69
N ALA A 161 3.47 13.60 -10.98
CA ALA A 161 3.78 14.91 -11.53
C ALA A 161 5.25 15.01 -11.99
N SER A 162 6.19 14.44 -11.22
CA SER A 162 7.62 14.41 -11.60
C SER A 162 7.89 13.61 -12.88
N ARG A 163 6.98 12.70 -13.23
CA ARG A 163 7.03 11.91 -14.47
C ARG A 163 6.29 12.54 -15.63
N GLY A 164 5.71 13.74 -15.44
CA GLY A 164 5.02 14.52 -16.48
C GLY A 164 3.52 14.32 -16.57
N ILE A 165 2.88 13.73 -15.54
CA ILE A 165 1.43 13.73 -15.41
C ILE A 165 0.97 15.08 -14.85
N PRO A 166 0.03 15.79 -15.54
CA PRO A 166 -0.50 17.07 -15.04
C PRO A 166 -1.16 16.91 -13.66
N ARG A 167 -0.95 17.88 -12.78
CA ARG A 167 -1.47 17.85 -11.41
C ARG A 167 -2.99 17.85 -11.35
N ASP A 168 -3.65 18.54 -12.25
CA ASP A 168 -5.10 18.62 -12.39
C ASP A 168 -5.73 17.31 -12.90
N HIS A 169 -4.91 16.37 -13.37
CA HIS A 169 -5.36 15.03 -13.72
C HIS A 169 -5.29 14.05 -12.53
N VAL A 170 -4.77 14.46 -11.38
CA VAL A 170 -4.53 13.56 -10.23
C VAL A 170 -5.40 13.97 -9.05
N GLU A 171 -6.38 13.15 -8.74
CA GLU A 171 -7.14 13.20 -7.50
C GLU A 171 -6.37 12.42 -6.41
N VAL A 172 -6.26 12.98 -5.20
CA VAL A 172 -5.63 12.29 -4.08
C VAL A 172 -6.73 11.80 -3.14
N ILE A 173 -6.86 10.48 -3.04
CA ILE A 173 -7.84 9.82 -2.17
C ILE A 173 -7.07 8.89 -1.23
N TYR A 174 -7.03 9.27 0.04
CA TYR A 174 -6.32 8.49 1.05
C TYR A 174 -7.07 7.20 1.39
N PRO A 175 -6.36 6.06 1.53
CA PRO A 175 -6.96 4.82 2.01
C PRO A 175 -7.60 4.96 3.38
N GLY A 176 -8.58 4.14 3.65
CA GLY A 176 -9.19 4.01 4.97
C GLY A 176 -8.44 3.06 5.90
N ILE A 177 -8.89 3.03 7.14
CA ILE A 177 -8.52 2.04 8.14
C ILE A 177 -9.78 1.54 8.86
N ASP A 178 -9.83 0.26 9.20
CA ASP A 178 -10.88 -0.28 10.06
C ASP A 178 -10.62 0.10 11.52
N THR A 179 -11.11 1.25 11.94
CA THR A 179 -10.97 1.76 13.30
C THR A 179 -11.86 1.03 14.32
N ARG A 180 -12.78 0.17 13.89
CA ARG A 180 -13.57 -0.69 14.79
C ARG A 180 -12.80 -1.97 15.12
N GLY A 181 -12.22 -2.62 14.12
CA GLY A 181 -11.35 -3.78 14.29
C GLY A 181 -10.05 -3.41 14.99
N TYR A 182 -9.34 -2.41 14.48
CA TYR A 182 -8.17 -1.83 15.14
C TYR A 182 -8.60 -0.79 16.17
N SER A 183 -8.60 -1.19 17.42
CA SER A 183 -9.03 -0.35 18.54
C SER A 183 -8.08 -0.45 19.73
N PRO A 184 -7.94 0.61 20.55
CA PRO A 184 -7.07 0.61 21.70
C PRO A 184 -7.48 -0.42 22.76
N MET A 185 -6.50 -0.98 23.47
CA MET A 185 -6.71 -1.76 24.69
C MET A 185 -5.64 -1.37 25.71
N PRO A 186 -5.85 -0.30 26.51
CA PRO A 186 -4.82 0.24 27.43
C PRO A 186 -4.28 -0.80 28.42
N SER A 187 -5.13 -1.74 28.86
CA SER A 187 -4.72 -2.83 29.77
C SER A 187 -3.78 -3.86 29.14
N ALA A 188 -3.73 -3.94 27.81
CA ALA A 188 -2.83 -4.84 27.07
C ALA A 188 -1.42 -4.25 26.90
N ARG A 189 -1.22 -2.93 27.14
CA ARG A 189 0.06 -2.26 26.94
C ARG A 189 1.15 -2.93 27.79
N SER A 190 2.27 -3.29 27.16
CA SER A 190 3.41 -3.90 27.85
C SER A 190 3.86 -3.06 29.04
N PRO A 191 4.19 -3.70 30.19
CA PRO A 191 4.72 -2.96 31.35
C PRO A 191 6.12 -2.37 31.11
N LYS A 192 6.90 -2.97 30.20
CA LYS A 192 8.22 -2.49 29.76
C LYS A 192 8.15 -2.00 28.32
N PRO A 193 9.06 -1.12 27.88
CA PRO A 193 9.09 -0.64 26.50
C PRO A 193 9.18 -1.79 25.49
N LEU A 194 8.15 -1.93 24.67
CA LEU A 194 8.06 -2.90 23.58
C LEU A 194 7.97 -2.13 22.27
N PHE A 195 8.98 -2.27 21.42
CA PHE A 195 8.95 -1.79 20.05
C PHE A 195 8.57 -2.92 19.10
N VAL A 196 7.84 -2.59 18.04
CA VAL A 196 7.41 -3.60 17.07
C VAL A 196 7.72 -3.14 15.65
N TYR A 197 8.11 -4.08 14.81
CA TYR A 197 8.15 -3.91 13.36
C TYR A 197 7.16 -4.87 12.74
N LEU A 198 6.38 -4.38 11.78
CA LEU A 198 5.40 -5.17 11.02
C LEU A 198 5.62 -4.97 9.52
N GLY A 199 5.86 -6.05 8.78
CA GLY A 199 5.96 -5.99 7.34
C GLY A 199 6.88 -7.04 6.72
N ARG A 200 6.98 -7.02 5.39
CA ARG A 200 7.86 -7.93 4.66
C ARG A 200 9.32 -7.71 5.04
N LEU A 201 10.06 -8.79 5.26
CA LEU A 201 11.50 -8.74 5.57
C LEU A 201 12.31 -8.72 4.27
N LYS A 202 12.30 -7.55 3.61
CA LYS A 202 13.05 -7.24 2.40
C LYS A 202 14.11 -6.18 2.71
N LYS A 203 15.23 -6.20 1.99
CA LYS A 203 16.34 -5.25 2.20
C LYS A 203 15.86 -3.80 2.15
N TYR A 204 15.04 -3.46 1.15
CA TYR A 204 14.54 -2.09 0.96
C TYR A 204 13.63 -1.59 2.08
N LYS A 205 12.99 -2.48 2.86
CA LYS A 205 12.16 -2.10 4.01
C LYS A 205 12.97 -1.52 5.18
N GLY A 206 14.30 -1.55 5.13
CA GLY A 206 15.16 -0.87 6.09
C GLY A 206 15.16 -1.46 7.51
N VAL A 207 14.69 -2.70 7.71
CA VAL A 207 14.62 -3.33 9.05
C VAL A 207 15.98 -3.38 9.73
N HIS A 208 17.06 -3.48 8.97
CA HIS A 208 18.43 -3.40 9.50
C HIS A 208 18.76 -2.02 10.13
N HIS A 209 18.11 -0.94 9.68
CA HIS A 209 18.23 0.36 10.35
C HIS A 209 17.49 0.36 11.69
N VAL A 210 16.31 -0.27 11.75
CA VAL A 210 15.56 -0.46 13.00
C VAL A 210 16.40 -1.23 14.02
N VAL A 211 16.98 -2.38 13.64
CA VAL A 211 17.84 -3.18 14.52
C VAL A 211 19.05 -2.41 15.01
N ARG A 212 19.73 -1.67 14.14
CA ARG A 212 20.90 -0.85 14.51
C ARG A 212 20.52 0.32 15.44
N ALA A 213 19.39 0.98 15.17
CA ALA A 213 18.89 2.05 16.04
C ALA A 213 18.53 1.49 17.43
N PHE A 214 17.86 0.33 17.46
CA PHE A 214 17.53 -0.36 18.70
C PHE A 214 18.79 -0.76 19.50
N ALA A 215 19.85 -1.22 18.83
CA ALA A 215 21.15 -1.51 19.46
C ALA A 215 21.79 -0.27 20.09
N ALA A 216 21.66 0.88 19.41
CA ALA A 216 22.24 2.17 19.82
C ALA A 216 21.46 2.88 20.93
N MET A 217 20.28 2.38 21.32
CA MET A 217 19.50 2.93 22.42
C MET A 217 20.22 2.85 23.76
N GLY A 218 20.01 3.88 24.58
CA GLY A 218 20.43 3.91 25.97
C GLY A 218 19.61 2.98 26.87
N SER A 219 18.29 2.86 26.62
CA SER A 219 17.38 2.01 27.37
C SER A 219 17.65 0.52 27.11
N LYS A 220 18.10 -0.20 28.14
CA LYS A 220 18.43 -1.64 28.04
C LYS A 220 17.27 -2.57 28.37
N ASP A 221 16.21 -2.05 28.99
CA ASP A 221 14.99 -2.81 29.35
C ASP A 221 14.00 -2.97 28.19
N ALA A 222 14.23 -2.24 27.10
CA ALA A 222 13.39 -2.30 25.91
C ALA A 222 13.57 -3.62 25.16
N THR A 223 12.49 -4.08 24.52
CA THR A 223 12.47 -5.24 23.62
C THR A 223 11.96 -4.83 22.25
N LEU A 224 12.36 -5.57 21.21
CA LEU A 224 11.92 -5.39 19.82
C LEU A 224 11.34 -6.70 19.29
N GLU A 225 10.09 -6.68 18.86
CA GLU A 225 9.45 -7.80 18.18
C GLU A 225 9.29 -7.49 16.68
N ILE A 226 9.80 -8.39 15.83
CA ILE A 226 9.82 -8.25 14.37
C ILE A 226 8.88 -9.28 13.77
N ALA A 227 7.71 -8.83 13.30
CA ALA A 227 6.72 -9.68 12.65
C ALA A 227 6.77 -9.50 11.13
N GLY A 228 6.80 -10.62 10.43
CA GLY A 228 6.85 -10.72 8.99
C GLY A 228 7.77 -11.81 8.48
N ALA A 229 7.74 -12.02 7.16
CA ALA A 229 8.59 -12.97 6.48
C ALA A 229 9.27 -12.32 5.25
N GLY A 230 10.38 -12.89 4.83
CA GLY A 230 11.12 -12.45 3.65
C GLY A 230 12.52 -13.01 3.60
N ASP A 231 13.13 -12.91 2.42
CA ASP A 231 14.46 -13.43 2.11
C ASP A 231 15.60 -12.69 2.84
N TYR A 232 15.30 -11.52 3.41
CA TYR A 232 16.29 -10.75 4.17
C TYR A 232 16.38 -11.19 5.65
N ARG A 233 15.49 -12.05 6.14
CA ARG A 233 15.46 -12.54 7.53
C ARG A 233 16.80 -13.11 8.00
N PRO A 234 17.50 -14.02 7.28
CA PRO A 234 18.76 -14.56 7.76
C PRO A 234 19.84 -13.50 8.00
N LYS A 235 19.85 -12.44 7.18
CA LYS A 235 20.79 -11.31 7.36
C LYS A 235 20.45 -10.45 8.57
N LEU A 236 19.16 -10.32 8.90
CA LEU A 236 18.72 -9.62 10.10
C LEU A 236 19.06 -10.41 11.36
N GLU A 237 18.87 -11.73 11.36
CA GLU A 237 19.23 -12.61 12.48
C GLU A 237 20.75 -12.58 12.73
N ALA A 238 21.57 -12.64 11.67
CA ALA A 238 23.01 -12.46 11.78
C ALA A 238 23.40 -11.09 12.34
N LEU A 239 22.69 -10.01 11.94
CA LEU A 239 22.91 -8.68 12.48
C LEU A 239 22.56 -8.60 13.99
N VAL A 240 21.43 -9.17 14.41
CA VAL A 240 21.02 -9.24 15.81
C VAL A 240 22.07 -9.97 16.65
N HIS A 241 22.57 -11.11 16.14
CA HIS A 241 23.64 -11.86 16.81
C HIS A 241 24.94 -11.04 16.91
N SER A 242 25.35 -10.37 15.83
CA SER A 242 26.59 -9.56 15.82
C SER A 242 26.56 -8.33 16.73
N LEU A 243 25.34 -7.89 17.13
CA LEU A 243 25.10 -6.76 18.02
C LEU A 243 24.74 -7.20 19.46
N ASP A 244 24.83 -8.50 19.76
CA ASP A 244 24.51 -9.10 21.07
C ASP A 244 23.10 -8.71 21.58
N LEU A 245 22.10 -8.85 20.69
CA LEU A 245 20.70 -8.49 20.96
C LEU A 245 19.77 -9.70 21.08
N GLY A 246 20.31 -10.92 21.17
CA GLY A 246 19.50 -12.17 21.15
C GLY A 246 18.39 -12.23 22.20
N ASP A 247 18.61 -11.71 23.39
CA ASP A 247 17.63 -11.68 24.47
C ASP A 247 16.59 -10.55 24.35
N ARG A 248 16.84 -9.58 23.49
CA ARG A 248 16.03 -8.36 23.37
C ARG A 248 15.28 -8.23 22.03
N VAL A 249 15.64 -9.01 21.02
CA VAL A 249 15.03 -8.98 19.69
C VAL A 249 14.43 -10.34 19.35
N ARG A 250 13.14 -10.38 19.01
CA ARG A 250 12.41 -11.59 18.64
C ARG A 250 11.86 -11.50 17.22
N PHE A 251 12.07 -12.56 16.43
CA PHE A 251 11.46 -12.72 15.11
C PHE A 251 10.22 -13.63 15.22
N LEU A 252 9.04 -13.05 15.01
CA LEU A 252 7.75 -13.73 15.14
C LEU A 252 7.36 -14.52 13.87
N GLY A 253 7.99 -14.24 12.72
CA GLY A 253 7.55 -14.80 11.46
C GLY A 253 6.25 -14.17 10.96
N ARG A 254 5.50 -14.91 10.13
CA ARG A 254 4.15 -14.51 9.73
C ARG A 254 3.22 -14.66 10.91
N ILE A 255 2.41 -13.66 11.14
CA ILE A 255 1.39 -13.63 12.19
C ILE A 255 0.00 -13.43 11.56
N SER A 256 -1.02 -13.89 12.23
CA SER A 256 -2.42 -13.67 11.86
C SER A 256 -2.84 -12.22 12.15
N GLU A 257 -3.99 -11.81 11.61
CA GLU A 257 -4.56 -10.48 11.90
C GLU A 257 -4.87 -10.29 13.39
N ALA A 258 -5.32 -11.35 14.08
CA ALA A 258 -5.57 -11.31 15.52
C ALA A 258 -4.27 -11.12 16.32
N GLU A 259 -3.19 -11.81 15.94
CA GLU A 259 -1.87 -11.65 16.55
C GLU A 259 -1.29 -10.26 16.25
N LYS A 260 -1.48 -9.75 15.03
CA LYS A 260 -1.08 -8.38 14.64
C LYS A 260 -1.78 -7.35 15.52
N LEU A 261 -3.09 -7.46 15.69
CA LEU A 261 -3.86 -6.57 16.54
C LEU A 261 -3.38 -6.63 18.01
N ALA A 262 -3.18 -7.84 18.56
CA ALA A 262 -2.67 -8.01 19.91
C ALA A 262 -1.27 -7.40 20.07
N LEU A 263 -0.40 -7.56 19.05
CA LEU A 263 0.96 -7.01 19.06
C LEU A 263 0.94 -5.48 19.05
N LEU A 264 0.13 -4.86 18.19
CA LEU A 264 -0.02 -3.41 18.14
C LEU A 264 -0.54 -2.83 19.46
N ARG A 265 -1.52 -3.48 20.09
CA ARG A 265 -2.07 -3.08 21.39
C ARG A 265 -1.05 -3.15 22.54
N ARG A 266 -0.10 -4.10 22.46
CA ARG A 266 0.96 -4.26 23.49
C ARG A 266 2.13 -3.29 23.29
N ALA A 267 2.36 -2.84 22.05
CA ALA A 267 3.53 -2.06 21.68
C ALA A 267 3.52 -0.65 22.28
N TRP A 268 4.68 -0.16 22.69
CA TRP A 268 4.90 1.25 23.03
C TRP A 268 5.04 2.11 21.77
N ALA A 269 5.66 1.58 20.73
CA ALA A 269 5.62 2.17 19.39
C ALA A 269 5.82 1.12 18.29
N LEU A 270 5.22 1.38 17.11
CA LEU A 270 5.62 0.76 15.85
C LEU A 270 6.86 1.48 15.32
N VAL A 271 7.83 0.73 14.81
CA VAL A 271 9.05 1.28 14.20
C VAL A 271 9.11 0.96 12.73
N PHE A 272 9.29 1.97 11.87
CA PHE A 272 9.22 1.80 10.44
C PHE A 272 10.32 2.57 9.70
N ALA A 273 11.12 1.91 8.85
CA ALA A 273 12.33 2.50 8.28
C ALA A 273 12.41 2.40 6.74
N SER A 274 11.29 2.23 6.04
CA SER A 274 11.28 2.18 4.58
C SER A 274 11.69 3.52 3.95
N PRO A 275 12.45 3.53 2.83
CA PRO A 275 12.80 4.74 2.09
C PRO A 275 11.62 5.31 1.29
N LYS A 276 10.61 4.50 1.00
CA LYS A 276 9.42 4.88 0.24
C LYS A 276 8.30 3.88 0.51
N GLU A 277 7.10 4.39 0.69
CA GLU A 277 5.84 3.62 0.73
C GLU A 277 4.78 4.33 -0.11
N GLY A 278 3.69 3.61 -0.42
CA GLY A 278 2.50 4.24 -0.99
C GLY A 278 1.87 5.21 0.00
N TRP A 279 1.62 4.73 1.24
CA TRP A 279 1.05 5.55 2.30
C TRP A 279 1.45 5.09 3.72
N GLY A 280 1.68 3.81 3.94
CA GLY A 280 2.00 3.27 5.27
C GLY A 280 0.76 2.86 6.05
N ILE A 281 -0.09 2.01 5.48
CA ILE A 281 -1.31 1.49 6.15
C ILE A 281 -0.97 0.94 7.55
N THR A 282 0.14 0.22 7.70
CA THR A 282 0.57 -0.33 9.00
C THR A 282 0.78 0.74 10.07
N ASN A 283 1.20 1.96 9.69
CA ASN A 283 1.32 3.08 10.62
C ASN A 283 -0.06 3.51 11.15
N LEU A 284 -1.07 3.48 10.29
CA LEU A 284 -2.43 3.82 10.69
C LEU A 284 -3.12 2.69 11.46
N GLU A 285 -2.80 1.43 11.17
CA GLU A 285 -3.22 0.29 12.00
C GLU A 285 -2.69 0.45 13.43
N ALA A 286 -1.41 0.84 13.59
CA ALA A 286 -0.83 1.14 14.89
C ALA A 286 -1.51 2.36 15.54
N ALA A 287 -1.67 3.45 14.79
CA ALA A 287 -2.34 4.66 15.25
C ALA A 287 -3.78 4.37 15.71
N ALA A 288 -4.53 3.55 14.97
CA ALA A 288 -5.88 3.11 15.34
C ALA A 288 -5.90 2.30 16.66
N CYS A 289 -4.82 1.62 17.01
CA CYS A 289 -4.62 0.96 18.31
C CYS A 289 -4.11 1.91 19.40
N ALA A 290 -4.06 3.22 19.17
CA ALA A 290 -3.41 4.22 20.03
C ALA A 290 -1.94 3.90 20.29
N THR A 291 -1.25 3.38 19.29
CA THR A 291 0.19 3.06 19.34
C THR A 291 0.93 4.03 18.42
N PRO A 292 1.78 4.92 18.99
CA PRO A 292 2.54 5.88 18.21
C PRO A 292 3.54 5.20 17.29
N VAL A 293 4.05 5.96 16.32
CA VAL A 293 4.96 5.44 15.30
C VAL A 293 6.29 6.21 15.34
N VAL A 294 7.41 5.50 15.33
CA VAL A 294 8.73 6.07 15.07
C VAL A 294 9.16 5.65 13.68
N ALA A 295 9.25 6.57 12.74
CA ALA A 295 9.45 6.20 11.33
C ALA A 295 10.44 7.10 10.60
N SER A 296 10.94 6.60 9.46
CA SER A 296 11.70 7.41 8.51
C SER A 296 10.81 8.49 7.89
N ASN A 297 11.31 9.72 7.81
CA ASN A 297 10.68 10.82 7.08
C ASN A 297 10.83 10.57 5.57
N SER A 298 10.05 9.67 5.05
CA SER A 298 10.10 9.19 3.67
C SER A 298 8.77 9.41 2.95
N PRO A 299 8.75 9.48 1.61
CA PRO A 299 7.52 9.60 0.84
C PRO A 299 6.49 8.54 1.22
N GLY A 300 5.23 8.93 1.36
CA GLY A 300 4.12 8.12 1.85
C GLY A 300 4.08 8.01 3.37
N ILE A 301 5.19 7.65 4.02
CA ILE A 301 5.27 7.50 5.49
C ILE A 301 4.99 8.83 6.20
N ARG A 302 5.55 9.93 5.73
CA ARG A 302 5.36 11.28 6.31
C ARG A 302 3.91 11.77 6.31
N GLU A 303 3.05 11.11 5.57
CA GLU A 303 1.63 11.44 5.48
C GLU A 303 0.78 10.61 6.44
N SER A 304 1.31 9.48 6.92
CA SER A 304 0.65 8.59 7.89
C SER A 304 1.15 8.80 9.34
N VAL A 305 2.10 9.72 9.54
CA VAL A 305 2.64 10.09 10.87
C VAL A 305 2.82 11.60 10.93
N ARG A 306 2.30 12.24 11.97
CA ARG A 306 2.52 13.65 12.28
C ARG A 306 3.65 13.75 13.29
N ASP A 307 4.77 14.37 12.87
CA ASP A 307 5.97 14.49 13.69
C ASP A 307 5.73 15.26 14.98
N GLY A 308 6.10 14.67 16.12
CA GLY A 308 5.90 15.23 17.45
C GLY A 308 4.46 15.17 17.99
N GLU A 309 3.47 14.78 17.16
CA GLU A 309 2.05 14.73 17.54
C GLU A 309 1.54 13.27 17.63
N THR A 310 1.73 12.47 16.58
CA THR A 310 1.28 11.06 16.54
C THR A 310 2.44 10.07 16.62
N GLY A 311 3.65 10.57 16.72
CA GLY A 311 4.90 9.81 16.73
C GLY A 311 6.08 10.68 16.33
N TYR A 312 7.15 10.06 15.86
CA TYR A 312 8.35 10.79 15.44
C TYR A 312 8.79 10.40 14.04
N LEU A 313 9.15 11.41 13.23
CA LEU A 313 9.75 11.24 11.92
C LEU A 313 11.24 11.60 11.99
N VAL A 314 12.10 10.66 11.57
CA VAL A 314 13.55 10.86 11.55
C VAL A 314 14.10 10.78 10.13
N PRO A 315 15.20 11.45 9.78
CA PRO A 315 15.79 11.31 8.45
C PRO A 315 16.07 9.84 8.11
N HIS A 316 15.73 9.40 6.90
CA HIS A 316 15.93 8.02 6.49
C HIS A 316 17.39 7.60 6.62
N GLY A 317 17.63 6.43 7.21
CA GLY A 317 18.96 5.88 7.45
C GLY A 317 19.74 6.53 8.61
N ASN A 318 19.20 7.54 9.27
CA ASN A 318 19.85 8.15 10.42
C ASN A 318 19.59 7.33 11.70
N ILE A 319 20.53 6.42 12.00
CA ILE A 319 20.47 5.50 13.13
C ILE A 319 20.41 6.24 14.46
N THR A 320 21.24 7.27 14.62
CA THR A 320 21.32 8.06 15.85
C THR A 320 20.01 8.80 16.15
N ALA A 321 19.42 9.44 15.14
CA ALA A 321 18.14 10.12 15.30
C ALA A 321 17.01 9.13 15.63
N MET A 322 17.01 7.95 15.00
CA MET A 322 16.01 6.91 15.29
C MET A 322 16.20 6.36 16.71
N ALA A 323 17.44 6.10 17.14
CA ALA A 323 17.73 5.64 18.51
C ALA A 323 17.27 6.68 19.55
N ALA A 324 17.55 7.96 19.32
CA ALA A 324 17.11 9.04 20.22
C ALA A 324 15.58 9.14 20.31
N ALA A 325 14.86 8.96 19.18
CA ALA A 325 13.40 8.92 19.18
C ALA A 325 12.86 7.71 19.95
N LEU A 326 13.48 6.53 19.79
CA LEU A 326 13.12 5.33 20.54
C LEU A 326 13.38 5.51 22.05
N ASP A 327 14.53 6.08 22.44
CA ASP A 327 14.83 6.38 23.85
C ASP A 327 13.83 7.35 24.46
N ARG A 328 13.42 8.38 23.72
CA ARG A 328 12.39 9.33 24.16
C ARG A 328 11.05 8.63 24.44
N VAL A 329 10.64 7.71 23.58
CA VAL A 329 9.43 6.88 23.77
C VAL A 329 9.62 5.94 24.97
N ALA A 330 10.77 5.28 25.09
CA ALA A 330 11.06 4.34 26.18
C ALA A 330 11.09 5.00 27.57
N ALA A 331 11.44 6.28 27.63
CA ALA A 331 11.60 7.02 28.89
C ALA A 331 10.27 7.40 29.55
N SER A 332 9.13 7.41 28.83
CA SER A 332 7.88 7.94 29.38
C SER A 332 6.64 7.23 28.84
N ARG A 333 5.99 6.45 29.72
CA ARG A 333 4.68 5.85 29.43
C ARG A 333 3.60 6.91 29.18
N THR A 334 3.62 8.01 29.91
CA THR A 334 2.70 9.14 29.72
C THR A 334 2.81 9.70 28.31
N LEU A 335 4.05 9.91 27.81
CA LEU A 335 4.28 10.35 26.44
C LEU A 335 3.70 9.37 25.41
N VAL A 336 3.86 8.07 25.62
CA VAL A 336 3.27 7.03 24.74
C VAL A 336 1.74 7.14 24.70
N GLU A 337 1.12 7.40 25.86
CA GLU A 337 -0.34 7.54 25.95
C GLU A 337 -0.84 8.84 25.31
N GLU A 338 -0.08 9.94 25.43
CA GLU A 338 -0.38 11.23 24.77
C GLU A 338 -0.28 11.12 23.26
N LEU A 339 0.86 10.67 22.73
CA LEU A 339 1.07 10.42 21.30
C LEU A 339 0.06 9.41 20.75
N GLY A 340 -0.23 8.36 21.52
CA GLY A 340 -1.20 7.33 21.14
C GLY A 340 -2.62 7.85 21.02
N ARG A 341 -3.08 8.72 21.91
CA ARG A 341 -4.39 9.38 21.81
C ARG A 341 -4.49 10.25 20.56
N ALA A 342 -3.46 11.06 20.30
CA ALA A 342 -3.41 11.87 19.10
C ALA A 342 -3.34 11.02 17.83
N ALA A 343 -2.55 9.93 17.85
CA ALA A 343 -2.48 8.97 16.74
C ALA A 343 -3.85 8.33 16.45
N ARG A 344 -4.59 7.92 17.47
CA ARG A 344 -5.95 7.38 17.33
C ARG A 344 -6.89 8.39 16.71
N ALA A 345 -6.94 9.61 17.22
CA ALA A 345 -7.77 10.68 16.65
C ALA A 345 -7.42 10.97 15.19
N PHE A 346 -6.13 10.93 14.84
CA PHE A 346 -5.68 11.09 13.47
C PHE A 346 -6.12 9.92 12.58
N ALA A 347 -5.96 8.66 13.02
CA ALA A 347 -6.39 7.49 12.26
C ALA A 347 -7.90 7.48 11.99
N GLU A 348 -8.72 7.96 12.93
CA GLU A 348 -10.18 8.05 12.78
C GLU A 348 -10.64 9.00 11.67
N THR A 349 -9.77 9.87 11.18
CA THR A 349 -10.07 10.74 10.03
C THR A 349 -10.01 9.99 8.69
N PHE A 350 -9.45 8.78 8.66
CA PHE A 350 -9.30 7.96 7.46
C PHE A 350 -10.22 6.74 7.55
N THR A 351 -11.36 6.79 6.89
CA THR A 351 -12.31 5.67 6.86
C THR A 351 -12.46 5.11 5.45
N TRP A 352 -12.75 3.81 5.36
CA TRP A 352 -13.02 3.19 4.06
C TRP A 352 -14.29 3.73 3.42
N GLU A 353 -15.27 4.12 4.23
CA GLU A 353 -16.52 4.77 3.77
C GLU A 353 -16.21 6.09 3.07
N ARG A 354 -15.34 6.91 3.65
CA ARG A 354 -14.89 8.16 3.05
C ARG A 354 -14.12 7.92 1.76
N ALA A 355 -13.15 7.01 1.77
CA ALA A 355 -12.36 6.68 0.59
C ALA A 355 -13.26 6.18 -0.56
N ALA A 356 -14.21 5.28 -0.27
CA ALA A 356 -15.17 4.79 -1.26
C ALA A 356 -16.10 5.90 -1.81
N ALA A 357 -16.58 6.81 -0.95
CA ALA A 357 -17.41 7.94 -1.37
C ALA A 357 -16.63 8.93 -2.26
N GLU A 358 -15.36 9.23 -1.92
CA GLU A 358 -14.48 10.09 -2.71
C GLU A 358 -14.14 9.44 -4.07
N THR A 359 -13.81 8.13 -4.11
CA THR A 359 -13.61 7.37 -5.35
C THR A 359 -14.88 7.36 -6.19
N ASN A 360 -16.06 7.09 -5.59
CA ASN A 360 -17.32 7.11 -6.32
C ASN A 360 -17.59 8.48 -6.97
N ALA A 361 -17.36 9.57 -6.22
CA ALA A 361 -17.52 10.92 -6.73
C ALA A 361 -16.54 11.24 -7.87
N HIS A 362 -15.27 10.78 -7.75
CA HIS A 362 -14.27 10.91 -8.80
C HIS A 362 -14.69 10.16 -10.07
N LEU A 363 -15.07 8.88 -9.96
CA LEU A 363 -15.56 8.09 -11.09
C LEU A 363 -16.81 8.69 -11.74
N ALA A 364 -17.75 9.19 -10.94
CA ALA A 364 -18.97 9.82 -11.46
C ALA A 364 -18.66 11.09 -12.27
N ARG A 365 -17.69 11.92 -11.83
CA ARG A 365 -17.21 13.07 -12.61
C ARG A 365 -16.61 12.63 -13.94
N VAL A 366 -15.75 11.61 -13.92
CA VAL A 366 -15.13 11.07 -15.14
C VAL A 366 -16.17 10.51 -16.10
N VAL A 367 -17.22 9.87 -15.59
CA VAL A 367 -18.31 9.32 -16.42
C VAL A 367 -19.19 10.41 -16.98
N ALA A 368 -19.42 11.51 -16.27
CA ALA A 368 -20.23 12.63 -16.73
C ALA A 368 -19.54 13.48 -17.81
N GLU A 369 -18.21 13.49 -17.86
CA GLU A 369 -17.49 14.22 -18.89
C GLU A 369 -17.66 13.57 -20.28
N PRO A 370 -17.74 14.37 -21.36
CA PRO A 370 -17.73 13.85 -22.72
C PRO A 370 -16.48 12.98 -22.91
N SER A 371 -16.65 11.78 -23.51
CA SER A 371 -15.54 10.82 -23.64
C SER A 371 -14.35 11.45 -24.38
N GLN A 372 -13.26 11.76 -23.67
CA GLN A 372 -12.04 12.31 -24.24
C GLN A 372 -11.19 11.27 -24.99
N HIS A 373 -11.60 9.99 -24.98
CA HIS A 373 -10.86 8.88 -25.57
C HIS A 373 -11.46 8.38 -26.86
N VAL A 374 -11.37 9.19 -27.88
CA VAL A 374 -11.34 8.65 -29.24
C VAL A 374 -9.88 8.76 -29.71
N PHE A 375 -9.09 7.69 -29.51
CA PHE A 375 -7.96 7.47 -30.38
C PHE A 375 -8.51 7.31 -31.80
N ARG A 376 -8.68 8.41 -32.51
CA ARG A 376 -8.80 8.37 -33.97
C ARG A 376 -7.48 7.79 -34.47
N LEU A 377 -7.47 6.48 -34.74
CA LEU A 377 -6.57 5.96 -35.74
C LEU A 377 -6.86 6.78 -37.01
N ALA A 378 -6.02 7.77 -37.29
CA ALA A 378 -5.99 8.40 -38.59
C ALA A 378 -5.84 7.25 -39.59
N ARG A 379 -6.92 6.95 -40.30
CA ARG A 379 -6.84 6.14 -41.52
C ARG A 379 -5.84 6.90 -42.42
N ARG A 380 -4.64 6.36 -42.56
CA ARG A 380 -3.83 6.70 -43.71
C ARG A 380 -4.62 6.21 -44.93
N ALA A 381 -5.17 7.17 -45.67
CA ALA A 381 -5.62 6.95 -47.05
C ALA A 381 -4.38 6.74 -47.94
#